data_536bbe7692c29820df4e0471822ea28f
#
_entry.id   536bbe7692c29820df4e0471822ea28f
#
_cell.length_a   1.000
_cell.length_b   1.000
_cell.length_c   1.000
_cell.angle_alpha   90.00
_cell.angle_beta   90.00
_cell.angle_gamma   90.00
#
_symmetry.space_group_name_H-M   'P 1'
#
loop_
_entity.id
_entity.type
_entity.pdbx_description
1 polymer ?
#
loop_
_entity_poly.entity_id
_entity_poly.type
_entity_poly.pdbx_seq_one_letter_code
_entity_poly.pdbx_strand_id
1 'polypeptide(L)'
;MLLGLRSVIYAAPDLPSAKAWWTEVLGKEPYFDQPFYVGFEVGGFELGLDPNGDPATSPLTYWGVADAEAAVASMLEHGAVPHAEVRDVGEGIKVGSVKDPSGSVLGVIENPHYGA
;
A
#
# COMPACT_ATOMS: atom_id res chain seq x y z
N MET A 1 11.27 6.98 11.88
CA MET A 1 10.19 5.98 11.95
C MET A 1 9.76 5.53 10.55
N LEU A 2 9.37 6.45 9.66
CA LEU A 2 9.06 6.09 8.28
C LEU A 2 10.34 6.04 7.46
N LEU A 3 10.54 4.95 6.71
CA LEU A 3 11.76 4.71 5.94
C LEU A 3 11.66 5.21 4.50
N GLY A 4 10.45 5.44 4.02
CA GLY A 4 10.18 5.94 2.69
C GLY A 4 8.87 5.40 2.14
N LEU A 5 8.42 6.00 1.06
CA LEU A 5 7.22 5.54 0.36
C LEU A 5 7.54 4.22 -0.34
N ARG A 6 6.62 3.25 -0.26
CA ARG A 6 6.79 1.93 -0.90
C ARG A 6 5.76 1.69 -1.98
N SER A 7 4.49 1.95 -1.70
CA SER A 7 3.40 1.60 -2.61
C SER A 7 2.32 2.67 -2.60
N VAL A 8 1.71 2.86 -3.76
CA VAL A 8 0.46 3.58 -3.90
C VAL A 8 -0.53 2.61 -4.52
N ILE A 9 -1.65 2.36 -3.83
CA ILE A 9 -2.62 1.36 -4.25
C ILE A 9 -3.94 2.03 -4.59
N TYR A 10 -4.37 1.83 -5.83
CA TYR A 10 -5.65 2.33 -6.31
C TYR A 10 -6.71 1.25 -6.23
N ALA A 11 -7.91 1.63 -5.82
CA ALA A 11 -9.06 0.75 -5.93
C ALA A 11 -9.37 0.54 -7.42
N ALA A 12 -9.52 -0.72 -7.84
CA ALA A 12 -9.71 -1.07 -9.23
C ALA A 12 -10.79 -2.15 -9.34
N PRO A 13 -12.08 -1.79 -9.17
CA PRO A 13 -13.18 -2.76 -9.25
C PRO A 13 -13.23 -3.54 -10.55
N ASP A 14 -12.86 -2.89 -11.66
CA ASP A 14 -12.67 -3.56 -12.95
C ASP A 14 -11.18 -3.72 -13.19
N LEU A 15 -10.60 -4.76 -12.59
CA LEU A 15 -9.15 -4.97 -12.63
C LEU A 15 -8.61 -5.12 -14.05
N PRO A 16 -9.23 -5.91 -14.95
CA PRO A 16 -8.71 -6.04 -16.32
C PRO A 16 -8.63 -4.71 -17.07
N SER A 17 -9.64 -3.86 -16.95
CA SER A 17 -9.63 -2.54 -17.58
C SER A 17 -8.57 -1.63 -16.99
N ALA A 18 -8.43 -1.62 -15.67
CA ALA A 18 -7.43 -0.80 -14.99
C ALA A 18 -6.02 -1.26 -15.36
N LYS A 19 -5.78 -2.57 -15.38
CA LYS A 19 -4.51 -3.14 -15.79
C LYS A 19 -4.14 -2.71 -17.20
N ALA A 20 -5.08 -2.81 -18.15
CA ALA A 20 -4.83 -2.45 -19.53
C ALA A 20 -4.48 -0.97 -19.65
N TRP A 21 -5.21 -0.11 -18.97
CA TRP A 21 -4.98 1.34 -19.00
C TRP A 21 -3.60 1.70 -18.42
N TRP A 22 -3.26 1.14 -17.26
CA TRP A 22 -1.97 1.45 -16.63
C TRP A 22 -0.79 0.87 -17.41
N THR A 23 -0.95 -0.33 -18.00
CA THR A 23 0.08 -0.91 -18.88
C THR A 23 0.40 0.02 -20.03
N GLU A 24 -0.64 0.58 -20.64
CA GLU A 24 -0.47 1.51 -21.77
C GLU A 24 0.16 2.82 -21.32
N VAL A 25 -0.33 3.41 -20.24
CA VAL A 25 0.15 4.71 -19.74
C VAL A 25 1.60 4.61 -19.25
N LEU A 26 1.95 3.54 -18.54
CA LEU A 26 3.31 3.35 -18.03
C LEU A 26 4.27 2.83 -19.09
N GLY A 27 3.75 2.22 -20.15
CA GLY A 27 4.58 1.63 -21.19
C GLY A 27 5.33 0.38 -20.72
N LYS A 28 4.80 -0.33 -19.74
CA LYS A 28 5.43 -1.54 -19.20
C LYS A 28 4.40 -2.49 -18.62
N GLU A 29 4.75 -3.77 -18.61
CA GLU A 29 3.88 -4.80 -18.04
C GLU A 29 4.01 -4.84 -16.51
N PRO A 30 2.98 -5.33 -15.81
CA PRO A 30 3.08 -5.52 -14.36
C PRO A 30 4.11 -6.60 -14.02
N TYR A 31 4.79 -6.44 -12.88
CA TYR A 31 5.69 -7.47 -12.38
C TYR A 31 4.94 -8.54 -11.58
N PHE A 32 3.74 -8.21 -11.09
CA PHE A 32 2.86 -9.12 -10.38
C PHE A 32 1.46 -8.99 -11.00
N ASP A 33 0.89 -10.11 -11.44
CA ASP A 33 -0.34 -10.09 -12.22
C ASP A 33 -1.20 -11.29 -11.86
N GLN A 34 -2.11 -11.08 -10.91
CA GLN A 34 -3.03 -12.11 -10.43
C GLN A 34 -4.46 -11.56 -10.40
N PRO A 35 -5.48 -12.43 -10.38
CA PRO A 35 -6.86 -11.96 -10.34
C PRO A 35 -7.22 -11.12 -9.10
N PHE A 36 -6.45 -11.23 -8.03
CA PHE A 36 -6.72 -10.54 -6.78
C PHE A 36 -5.86 -9.29 -6.59
N TYR A 37 -4.85 -9.06 -7.44
CA TYR A 37 -3.96 -7.90 -7.30
C TYR A 37 -3.02 -7.79 -8.49
N VAL A 38 -2.83 -6.57 -8.97
CA VAL A 38 -1.84 -6.29 -10.01
C VAL A 38 -0.87 -5.24 -9.48
N GLY A 39 0.43 -5.49 -9.63
CA GLY A 39 1.48 -4.56 -9.18
C GLY A 39 2.42 -4.20 -10.32
N PHE A 40 2.72 -2.91 -10.44
CA PHE A 40 3.71 -2.37 -11.37
C PHE A 40 4.89 -1.83 -10.59
N GLU A 41 6.09 -2.05 -11.09
CA GLU A 41 7.28 -1.40 -10.57
C GLU A 41 7.46 -0.07 -11.30
N VAL A 42 7.52 1.04 -10.55
CA VAL A 42 7.64 2.37 -11.14
C VAL A 42 8.67 3.16 -10.35
N GLY A 43 9.86 3.31 -10.91
CA GLY A 43 10.92 4.11 -10.30
C GLY A 43 11.34 3.67 -8.90
N GLY A 44 11.30 2.38 -8.63
CA GLY A 44 11.62 1.83 -7.31
C GLY A 44 10.44 1.73 -6.35
N PHE A 45 9.25 2.16 -6.78
CA PHE A 45 8.02 2.08 -5.99
C PHE A 45 7.04 1.12 -6.65
N GLU A 46 6.06 0.68 -5.89
CA GLU A 46 4.98 -0.14 -6.43
C GLU A 46 3.73 0.69 -6.65
N LEU A 47 3.15 0.58 -7.83
CA LEU A 47 1.78 1.01 -8.08
C LEU A 47 0.92 -0.25 -8.08
N GLY A 48 -0.01 -0.36 -7.15
CA GLY A 48 -0.88 -1.51 -6.99
C GLY A 48 -2.30 -1.22 -7.43
N LEU A 49 -2.95 -2.25 -7.96
CA LEU A 49 -4.37 -2.21 -8.31
C LEU A 49 -5.07 -3.29 -7.53
N ASP A 50 -6.06 -2.91 -6.72
CA ASP A 50 -6.79 -3.80 -5.83
C ASP A 50 -8.28 -3.83 -6.20
N PRO A 51 -8.78 -4.95 -6.74
CA PRO A 51 -10.18 -5.03 -7.13
C PRO A 51 -11.14 -4.96 -5.93
N ASN A 52 -10.64 -5.23 -4.74
CA ASN A 52 -11.43 -5.18 -3.50
C ASN A 52 -11.13 -3.91 -2.68
N GLY A 53 -10.36 -2.99 -3.23
CA GLY A 53 -10.05 -1.74 -2.56
C GLY A 53 -11.27 -0.85 -2.35
N ASP A 54 -11.25 -0.07 -1.28
CA ASP A 54 -12.31 0.88 -0.99
C ASP A 54 -12.08 2.18 -1.77
N PRO A 55 -12.97 2.53 -2.72
CA PRO A 55 -12.82 3.79 -3.47
C PRO A 55 -12.77 5.03 -2.57
N ALA A 56 -13.37 4.98 -1.39
CA ALA A 56 -13.38 6.10 -0.46
C ALA A 56 -11.99 6.38 0.15
N THR A 57 -11.11 5.38 0.17
CA THR A 57 -9.75 5.53 0.68
C THR A 57 -8.69 5.44 -0.42
N SER A 58 -9.10 5.41 -1.67
CA SER A 58 -8.19 5.35 -2.82
C SER A 58 -7.71 6.74 -3.24
N PRO A 59 -6.44 6.92 -3.57
CA PRO A 59 -5.37 5.93 -3.44
C PRO A 59 -4.89 5.79 -2.00
N LEU A 60 -4.49 4.58 -1.64
CA LEU A 60 -3.91 4.29 -0.33
C LEU A 60 -2.39 4.23 -0.47
N THR A 61 -1.68 5.00 0.35
CA THR A 61 -0.22 4.97 0.36
C THR A 61 0.27 4.02 1.45
N TYR A 62 1.40 3.35 1.18
CA TYR A 62 2.09 2.53 2.16
C TYR A 62 3.51 3.04 2.36
N TRP A 63 3.86 3.29 3.61
CA TRP A 63 5.19 3.74 4.01
C TRP A 63 5.96 2.60 4.65
N GLY A 64 7.21 2.44 4.26
CA GLY A 64 8.08 1.40 4.83
C GLY A 64 8.43 1.71 6.27
N VAL A 65 8.35 0.68 7.12
CA VAL A 65 8.71 0.76 8.53
C VAL A 65 9.47 -0.50 8.93
N ALA A 66 10.29 -0.39 9.99
CA ALA A 66 11.02 -1.54 10.49
C ALA A 66 10.11 -2.46 11.31
N ASP A 67 9.13 -1.90 12.02
CA ASP A 67 8.22 -2.63 12.90
C ASP A 67 6.85 -1.97 12.79
N ALA A 68 5.90 -2.69 12.17
CA ALA A 68 4.59 -2.12 11.87
C ALA A 68 3.80 -1.77 13.14
N GLU A 69 3.82 -2.63 14.16
CA GLU A 69 3.10 -2.37 15.42
C GLU A 69 3.68 -1.14 16.13
N ALA A 70 4.99 -1.05 16.20
CA ALA A 70 5.67 0.08 16.84
C ALA A 70 5.42 1.38 16.09
N ALA A 71 5.41 1.33 14.76
CA ALA A 71 5.15 2.51 13.93
C ALA A 71 3.72 3.02 14.13
N VAL A 72 2.73 2.13 14.15
CA VAL A 72 1.34 2.51 14.39
C VAL A 72 1.20 3.13 15.78
N ALA A 73 1.79 2.49 16.80
CA ALA A 73 1.73 3.02 18.17
C ALA A 73 2.32 4.43 18.24
N SER A 74 3.46 4.64 17.58
CA SER A 74 4.10 5.97 17.55
C SER A 74 3.23 7.02 16.87
N MET A 75 2.59 6.65 15.76
CA MET A 75 1.72 7.59 15.05
C MET A 75 0.48 7.95 15.87
N LEU A 76 -0.09 7.00 16.60
CA LEU A 76 -1.21 7.27 17.50
C LEU A 76 -0.81 8.24 18.60
N GLU A 77 0.43 8.13 19.11
CA GLU A 77 0.96 9.09 20.09
C GLU A 77 1.11 10.49 19.50
N HIS A 78 1.30 10.59 18.18
CA HIS A 78 1.41 11.87 17.47
C HIS A 78 0.09 12.41 16.95
N GLY A 79 -1.03 11.86 17.40
CA GLY A 79 -2.34 12.39 17.08
C GLY A 79 -3.09 11.71 15.94
N ALA A 80 -2.54 10.65 15.37
CA ALA A 80 -3.26 9.84 14.39
C ALA A 80 -4.37 9.04 15.06
N VAL A 81 -5.37 8.64 14.28
CA VAL A 81 -6.45 7.76 14.76
C VAL A 81 -6.36 6.41 14.09
N PRO A 82 -6.75 5.32 14.79
CA PRO A 82 -6.73 3.98 14.20
C PRO A 82 -7.62 3.88 12.96
N HIS A 83 -7.19 3.09 11.96
CA HIS A 83 -7.99 2.78 10.79
C HIS A 83 -8.07 1.27 10.59
N ALA A 84 -6.97 0.61 10.23
CA ALA A 84 -6.93 -0.84 10.08
C ALA A 84 -5.79 -1.40 10.93
N GLU A 85 -6.09 -2.44 11.73
CA GLU A 85 -5.10 -3.08 12.59
C GLU A 85 -3.97 -3.70 11.77
N VAL A 86 -2.79 -3.78 12.37
CA VAL A 86 -1.65 -4.48 11.77
C VAL A 86 -1.99 -5.95 11.61
N ARG A 87 -1.74 -6.49 10.41
CA ARG A 87 -1.96 -7.89 10.10
C ARG A 87 -0.85 -8.43 9.22
N ASP A 88 -0.59 -9.72 9.35
CA ASP A 88 0.35 -10.43 8.48
C ASP A 88 -0.38 -10.78 7.18
N VAL A 89 0.19 -10.40 6.05
CA VAL A 89 -0.40 -10.69 4.73
C VAL A 89 0.37 -11.77 3.98
N GLY A 90 1.28 -12.46 4.65
CA GLY A 90 2.08 -13.54 4.09
C GLY A 90 3.54 -13.19 4.00
N GLU A 91 4.40 -14.21 4.09
CA GLU A 91 5.85 -14.10 3.95
C GLU A 91 6.50 -13.11 4.93
N GLY A 92 5.90 -12.91 6.09
CA GLY A 92 6.40 -11.99 7.10
C GLY A 92 6.10 -10.53 6.81
N ILE A 93 5.34 -10.24 5.78
CA ILE A 93 4.93 -8.89 5.44
C ILE A 93 3.74 -8.48 6.30
N LYS A 94 3.86 -7.37 6.99
CA LYS A 94 2.79 -6.85 7.85
C LYS A 94 2.36 -5.47 7.37
N VAL A 95 1.05 -5.24 7.35
CA VAL A 95 0.48 -3.96 6.96
C VAL A 95 -0.53 -3.49 7.99
N GLY A 96 -0.66 -2.19 8.10
CA GLY A 96 -1.66 -1.55 8.94
C GLY A 96 -1.90 -0.14 8.44
N SER A 97 -2.88 0.55 8.96
CA SER A 97 -3.13 1.92 8.54
C SER A 97 -3.73 2.76 9.68
N VAL A 98 -3.51 4.05 9.57
CA VAL A 98 -4.07 5.05 10.47
C VAL A 98 -4.62 6.20 9.64
N LYS A 99 -5.38 7.08 10.30
CA LYS A 99 -5.75 8.36 9.71
C LYS A 99 -4.91 9.45 10.35
N ASP A 100 -4.36 10.33 9.51
CA ASP A 100 -3.62 11.48 10.00
C ASP A 100 -4.58 12.52 10.62
N PRO A 101 -4.07 13.60 11.25
CA PRO A 101 -4.95 14.61 11.86
C PRO A 101 -5.90 15.28 10.88
N SER A 102 -5.61 15.27 9.59
CA SER A 102 -6.49 15.83 8.55
C SER A 102 -7.53 14.82 8.05
N GLY A 103 -7.50 13.59 8.53
CA GLY A 103 -8.43 12.54 8.15
C GLY A 103 -8.02 11.70 6.96
N SER A 104 -6.82 11.89 6.43
CA SER A 104 -6.30 11.08 5.32
C SER A 104 -5.78 9.74 5.82
N VAL A 105 -6.09 8.68 5.10
CA VAL A 105 -5.62 7.34 5.44
C VAL A 105 -4.21 7.15 4.89
N LEU A 106 -3.30 6.68 5.74
CA LEU A 106 -1.98 6.24 5.30
C LEU A 106 -1.65 4.89 5.91
N GLY A 107 -1.01 4.05 5.11
CA GLY A 107 -0.62 2.72 5.52
C GLY A 107 0.84 2.63 5.86
N VAL A 108 1.17 1.63 6.67
CA VAL A 108 2.55 1.24 6.93
C VAL A 108 2.76 -0.19 6.46
N ILE A 109 3.95 -0.50 6.01
CA ILE A 109 4.32 -1.83 5.57
C ILE A 109 5.69 -2.20 6.14
N GLU A 110 5.71 -3.33 6.83
CA GLU A 110 6.93 -3.97 7.28
C GLU A 110 7.20 -5.11 6.32
N ASN A 111 8.25 -4.99 5.52
CA ASN A 111 8.59 -6.00 4.52
C ASN A 111 10.05 -6.41 4.70
N PRO A 112 10.31 -7.62 5.27
CA PRO A 112 11.67 -8.09 5.51
C PRO A 112 12.44 -8.35 4.22
N HIS A 113 11.77 -8.40 3.09
CA HIS A 113 12.40 -8.67 1.79
C HIS A 113 12.72 -7.39 1.01
N TYR A 114 12.28 -6.21 1.49
CA TYR A 114 12.52 -4.97 0.77
C TYR A 114 13.99 -4.60 0.80
N GLY A 115 14.55 -4.33 -0.36
CA GLY A 115 15.96 -3.97 -0.50
C GLY A 115 16.93 -5.16 -0.48
N ALA A 116 16.39 -6.39 -0.45
CA ALA A 116 17.21 -7.60 -0.44
C ALA A 116 17.72 -7.95 -1.84
#